data_35e3a9007fef1dc8591b091fe23f9537
#
_entry.id   35e3a9007fef1dc8591b091fe23f9537
#
_cell.length_a   1.000
_cell.length_b   1.000
_cell.length_c   1.000
_cell.angle_alpha   90.00
_cell.angle_beta   90.00
_cell.angle_gamma   90.00
#
_symmetry.space_group_name_H-M   'P 1'
#
loop_
_entity.id
_entity.type
_entity.pdbx_description
1 polymer ?
#
loop_
_entity_poly.entity_id
_entity_poly.type
_entity_poly.pdbx_seq_one_letter_code
_entity_poly.pdbx_strand_id
1 'polypeptide(L)'
;MSTNSSRLSVVVPALLIAFLGSGSSYAKQASRASARDSSGVTVVIDAGHGGHDRGGIPGQRIAEKDMTLDVAQRLRNVLAASGYRVVMTRDSDVFVPLGTRVAIANSYSNAIFVCIHFNATGRAGASGIETYFYTRDSLPLASAIHYYVTGGAPSANRGVRRRGYYVLRKTAIPAVLVECGFLTNPTEGAYAQTASYRQKLADEIAAGVRGRNSVGGSLSTTRVATSESIPMQPYIDQTKVASSERRSKSKRSHKKSAKKKKSSSKPAGSEEASAH
;
A
#
# COMPACT_ATOMS: atom_id res chain seq x y z
N MET A 1 -13.17 31.08 85.12
CA MET A 1 -12.98 31.78 83.83
C MET A 1 -13.15 30.77 82.72
N SER A 2 -14.33 30.81 82.09
CA SER A 2 -14.73 29.87 81.11
C SER A 2 -14.68 30.60 79.72
N THR A 3 -13.90 30.13 78.76
CA THR A 3 -13.84 30.70 77.45
C THR A 3 -14.55 29.74 76.51
N ASN A 4 -15.75 30.18 76.08
CA ASN A 4 -16.60 29.55 75.06
C ASN A 4 -15.99 29.82 73.69
N SER A 5 -15.62 28.76 72.96
CA SER A 5 -15.20 28.84 71.57
C SER A 5 -16.32 28.32 70.66
N SER A 6 -17.02 29.24 70.01
CA SER A 6 -18.04 28.96 69.04
C SER A 6 -17.43 28.53 67.70
N ARG A 7 -17.67 27.30 67.28
CA ARG A 7 -17.32 26.81 65.92
C ARG A 7 -18.42 27.17 64.95
N LEU A 8 -18.07 28.04 64.01
CA LEU A 8 -18.92 28.40 62.88
C LEU A 8 -18.82 27.28 61.82
N SER A 9 -19.93 26.54 61.61
CA SER A 9 -20.01 25.55 60.54
C SER A 9 -20.46 26.26 59.27
N VAL A 10 -19.53 26.32 58.28
CA VAL A 10 -19.86 26.78 56.92
C VAL A 10 -20.41 25.60 56.12
N VAL A 11 -21.67 25.64 55.80
CA VAL A 11 -22.34 24.70 54.91
C VAL A 11 -22.13 25.19 53.47
N VAL A 12 -21.32 24.49 52.70
CA VAL A 12 -21.16 24.71 51.26
C VAL A 12 -22.20 23.87 50.50
N PRO A 13 -23.11 24.47 49.75
CA PRO A 13 -24.02 23.68 48.90
C PRO A 13 -23.26 23.07 47.75
N ALA A 14 -23.22 21.76 47.65
CA ALA A 14 -22.71 21.03 46.48
C ALA A 14 -23.71 21.22 45.31
N LEU A 15 -23.33 22.03 44.36
CA LEU A 15 -24.08 22.18 43.08
C LEU A 15 -23.77 20.96 42.22
N LEU A 16 -24.64 19.99 42.21
CA LEU A 16 -24.57 18.80 41.36
C LEU A 16 -24.98 19.20 39.94
N ILE A 17 -24.02 19.55 39.09
CA ILE A 17 -24.28 19.77 37.66
C ILE A 17 -24.38 18.39 37.00
N ALA A 18 -25.58 17.95 36.71
CA ALA A 18 -25.88 16.75 35.94
C ALA A 18 -25.50 17.00 34.46
N PHE A 19 -24.30 16.57 34.06
CA PHE A 19 -23.94 16.44 32.65
C PHE A 19 -24.54 15.13 32.11
N LEU A 20 -25.83 15.14 31.82
CA LEU A 20 -26.50 14.04 31.15
C LEU A 20 -26.80 14.44 29.70
N GLY A 21 -26.15 13.76 28.77
CA GLY A 21 -26.87 13.40 27.54
C GLY A 21 -26.50 14.03 26.20
N SER A 22 -25.23 14.27 25.87
CA SER A 22 -24.88 14.57 24.46
C SER A 22 -23.95 13.54 23.78
N GLY A 23 -23.34 12.62 24.51
CA GLY A 23 -22.42 11.62 23.94
C GLY A 23 -23.10 10.50 23.16
N SER A 24 -24.34 10.14 23.51
CA SER A 24 -25.01 8.97 22.92
C SER A 24 -25.56 9.22 21.52
N SER A 25 -25.87 10.46 21.18
CA SER A 25 -26.43 10.81 19.85
C SER A 25 -25.36 10.84 18.77
N TYR A 26 -24.14 11.33 19.07
CA TYR A 26 -23.04 11.36 18.11
C TYR A 26 -22.50 9.96 17.78
N ALA A 27 -22.35 9.10 18.77
CA ALA A 27 -21.92 7.72 18.56
C ALA A 27 -22.95 6.93 17.74
N LYS A 28 -24.24 7.14 17.98
CA LYS A 28 -25.34 6.47 17.24
C LYS A 28 -25.50 7.01 15.81
N GLN A 29 -25.15 8.25 15.57
CA GLN A 29 -25.16 8.87 14.23
C GLN A 29 -23.94 8.47 13.40
N ALA A 30 -22.76 8.36 14.01
CA ALA A 30 -21.55 7.84 13.38
C ALA A 30 -21.70 6.36 13.01
N SER A 31 -22.29 5.53 13.89
CA SER A 31 -22.55 4.12 13.59
C SER A 31 -23.60 3.93 12.49
N ARG A 32 -24.62 4.79 12.40
CA ARG A 32 -25.62 4.76 11.31
C ARG A 32 -25.04 5.25 9.97
N ALA A 33 -24.16 6.24 9.96
CA ALA A 33 -23.46 6.69 8.76
C ALA A 33 -22.52 5.60 8.22
N SER A 34 -21.78 4.93 9.10
CA SER A 34 -20.92 3.80 8.74
C SER A 34 -21.72 2.61 8.17
N ALA A 35 -22.89 2.29 8.77
CA ALA A 35 -23.73 1.20 8.29
C ALA A 35 -24.39 1.47 6.92
N ARG A 36 -24.62 2.75 6.56
CA ARG A 36 -25.16 3.11 5.24
C ARG A 36 -24.13 3.03 4.13
N ASP A 37 -22.85 3.25 4.41
CA ASP A 37 -21.78 3.24 3.43
C ASP A 37 -21.27 1.82 3.10
N SER A 38 -21.48 0.86 3.99
CA SER A 38 -21.10 -0.55 3.77
C SER A 38 -22.17 -1.37 3.04
N SER A 39 -23.43 -0.87 2.93
CA SER A 39 -24.53 -1.64 2.35
C SER A 39 -24.31 -1.87 0.85
N GLY A 40 -23.88 -3.08 0.51
CA GLY A 40 -23.78 -3.59 -0.84
C GLY A 40 -22.44 -3.44 -1.55
N VAL A 41 -21.46 -2.76 -0.98
CA VAL A 41 -20.10 -2.67 -1.58
C VAL A 41 -19.26 -3.87 -1.19
N THR A 42 -18.65 -4.52 -2.18
CA THR A 42 -17.65 -5.58 -1.98
C THR A 42 -16.26 -4.98 -1.93
N VAL A 43 -15.45 -5.36 -0.95
CA VAL A 43 -14.03 -5.01 -0.89
C VAL A 43 -13.22 -6.22 -1.33
N VAL A 44 -12.55 -6.11 -2.47
CA VAL A 44 -11.60 -7.13 -2.94
C VAL A 44 -10.22 -6.76 -2.42
N ILE A 45 -9.69 -7.57 -1.51
CA ILE A 45 -8.36 -7.39 -0.92
C ILE A 45 -7.37 -8.28 -1.67
N ASP A 46 -6.30 -7.68 -2.15
CA ASP A 46 -5.20 -8.36 -2.82
C ASP A 46 -3.94 -8.33 -1.95
N ALA A 47 -3.60 -9.48 -1.36
CA ALA A 47 -2.31 -9.63 -0.70
C ALA A 47 -1.22 -9.83 -1.75
N GLY A 48 -0.34 -8.86 -1.93
CA GLY A 48 0.72 -8.91 -2.93
C GLY A 48 1.61 -10.14 -2.77
N HIS A 49 2.21 -10.62 -3.89
CA HIS A 49 3.08 -11.78 -3.94
C HIS A 49 2.41 -13.10 -3.50
N GLY A 50 3.22 -14.10 -3.06
CA GLY A 50 2.72 -15.38 -2.55
C GLY A 50 3.40 -16.60 -3.19
N GLY A 51 3.46 -17.71 -2.47
CA GLY A 51 4.11 -18.93 -2.91
C GLY A 51 5.60 -18.74 -3.20
N HIS A 52 6.03 -19.03 -4.42
CA HIS A 52 7.43 -18.85 -4.86
C HIS A 52 7.83 -17.38 -5.05
N ASP A 53 6.86 -16.49 -5.25
CA ASP A 53 7.12 -15.03 -5.30
C ASP A 53 7.19 -14.47 -3.88
N ARG A 54 8.40 -14.23 -3.40
CA ARG A 54 8.65 -13.69 -2.06
C ARG A 54 8.41 -12.19 -1.96
N GLY A 55 8.38 -11.47 -3.09
CA GLY A 55 8.45 -10.00 -3.11
C GLY A 55 9.81 -9.44 -2.71
N GLY A 56 9.94 -8.12 -2.83
CA GLY A 56 11.15 -7.39 -2.45
C GLY A 56 12.31 -7.50 -3.44
N ILE A 57 13.53 -7.39 -2.94
CA ILE A 57 14.78 -7.44 -3.72
C ILE A 57 15.65 -8.65 -3.33
N PRO A 58 16.56 -9.10 -4.21
CA PRO A 58 17.49 -10.19 -3.89
C PRO A 58 18.25 -9.94 -2.59
N GLY A 59 18.33 -10.94 -1.72
CA GLY A 59 19.01 -10.86 -0.43
C GLY A 59 18.19 -10.22 0.70
N GLN A 60 16.98 -9.75 0.45
CA GLN A 60 16.08 -9.24 1.49
C GLN A 60 15.69 -10.33 2.48
N ARG A 61 15.86 -10.05 3.78
CA ARG A 61 15.58 -11.01 4.86
C ARG A 61 14.09 -11.24 5.07
N ILE A 62 13.31 -10.16 5.14
CA ILE A 62 11.86 -10.21 5.40
C ILE A 62 11.16 -10.52 4.07
N ALA A 63 10.43 -11.62 4.00
CA ALA A 63 9.60 -11.93 2.84
C ALA A 63 8.38 -11.00 2.82
N GLU A 64 8.21 -10.25 1.74
CA GLU A 64 7.09 -9.32 1.59
C GLU A 64 5.75 -10.04 1.61
N LYS A 65 5.68 -11.22 0.95
CA LYS A 65 4.46 -12.04 0.87
C LYS A 65 3.84 -12.36 2.23
N ASP A 66 4.65 -12.53 3.28
CA ASP A 66 4.18 -12.86 4.62
C ASP A 66 3.56 -11.63 5.30
N MET A 67 4.19 -10.48 5.13
CA MET A 67 3.71 -9.20 5.67
C MET A 67 2.41 -8.77 5.00
N THR A 68 2.34 -8.89 3.66
CA THR A 68 1.14 -8.53 2.89
C THR A 68 -0.04 -9.43 3.23
N LEU A 69 0.18 -10.73 3.40
CA LEU A 69 -0.86 -11.69 3.77
C LEU A 69 -1.42 -11.38 5.18
N ASP A 70 -0.55 -11.16 6.16
CA ASP A 70 -1.00 -10.88 7.53
C ASP A 70 -1.80 -9.57 7.61
N VAL A 71 -1.34 -8.48 6.96
CA VAL A 71 -2.11 -7.22 6.90
C VAL A 71 -3.44 -7.43 6.19
N ALA A 72 -3.46 -8.16 5.07
CA ALA A 72 -4.69 -8.40 4.30
C ALA A 72 -5.72 -9.23 5.10
N GLN A 73 -5.28 -10.24 5.85
CA GLN A 73 -6.17 -11.05 6.71
C GLN A 73 -6.75 -10.22 7.86
N ARG A 74 -5.95 -9.34 8.49
CA ARG A 74 -6.42 -8.40 9.52
C ARG A 74 -7.41 -7.42 8.94
N LEU A 75 -7.11 -6.83 7.79
CA LEU A 75 -8.00 -5.92 7.07
C LEU A 75 -9.35 -6.57 6.73
N ARG A 76 -9.32 -7.82 6.23
CA ARG A 76 -10.54 -8.61 6.03
C ARG A 76 -11.39 -8.67 7.29
N ASN A 77 -10.78 -9.00 8.43
CA ASN A 77 -11.50 -9.16 9.69
C ASN A 77 -12.13 -7.82 10.16
N VAL A 78 -11.38 -6.71 10.06
CA VAL A 78 -11.87 -5.37 10.43
C VAL A 78 -13.01 -4.92 9.54
N LEU A 79 -12.90 -5.12 8.22
CA LEU A 79 -13.95 -4.73 7.28
C LEU A 79 -15.19 -5.63 7.39
N ALA A 80 -15.02 -6.94 7.55
CA ALA A 80 -16.13 -7.85 7.76
C ALA A 80 -16.90 -7.51 9.05
N ALA A 81 -16.22 -7.21 10.15
CA ALA A 81 -16.82 -6.72 11.39
C ALA A 81 -17.54 -5.37 11.21
N SER A 82 -17.16 -4.58 10.21
CA SER A 82 -17.82 -3.32 9.82
C SER A 82 -18.98 -3.52 8.82
N GLY A 83 -19.36 -4.76 8.49
CA GLY A 83 -20.49 -5.09 7.61
C GLY A 83 -20.16 -5.10 6.11
N TYR A 84 -18.91 -4.99 5.71
CA TYR A 84 -18.51 -5.14 4.31
C TYR A 84 -18.50 -6.61 3.87
N ARG A 85 -18.92 -6.86 2.64
CA ARG A 85 -18.59 -8.11 1.95
C ARG A 85 -17.12 -8.05 1.54
N VAL A 86 -16.32 -9.01 1.98
CA VAL A 86 -14.89 -9.06 1.68
C VAL A 86 -14.55 -10.30 0.86
N VAL A 87 -13.75 -10.12 -0.17
CA VAL A 87 -13.18 -11.16 -1.02
C VAL A 87 -11.67 -11.00 -1.00
N MET A 88 -10.93 -12.10 -0.87
CA MET A 88 -9.47 -12.07 -0.95
C MET A 88 -8.99 -12.74 -2.24
N THR A 89 -7.94 -12.22 -2.87
CA THR A 89 -7.30 -12.88 -4.01
C THR A 89 -6.53 -14.13 -3.60
N ARG A 90 -5.97 -14.11 -2.38
CA ARG A 90 -5.40 -15.26 -1.67
C ARG A 90 -5.56 -15.07 -0.15
N ASP A 91 -5.77 -16.13 0.57
CA ASP A 91 -5.88 -16.18 2.03
C ASP A 91 -4.82 -17.10 2.69
N SER A 92 -3.94 -17.63 1.88
CA SER A 92 -2.83 -18.50 2.26
C SER A 92 -1.56 -18.15 1.44
N ASP A 93 -0.44 -18.83 1.73
CA ASP A 93 0.83 -18.64 1.00
C ASP A 93 0.83 -19.38 -0.34
N VAL A 94 0.03 -18.89 -1.28
CA VAL A 94 -0.05 -19.39 -2.65
C VAL A 94 0.28 -18.30 -3.65
N PHE A 95 0.90 -18.67 -4.77
CA PHE A 95 1.13 -17.75 -5.89
C PHE A 95 -0.15 -17.54 -6.67
N VAL A 96 -0.53 -16.27 -6.87
CA VAL A 96 -1.66 -15.88 -7.72
C VAL A 96 -1.15 -14.98 -8.85
N PRO A 97 -1.29 -15.39 -10.11
CA PRO A 97 -0.88 -14.57 -11.26
C PRO A 97 -1.62 -13.23 -11.29
N LEU A 98 -0.96 -12.16 -11.77
CA LEU A 98 -1.55 -10.81 -11.84
C LEU A 98 -2.88 -10.79 -12.61
N GLY A 99 -2.99 -11.56 -13.70
CA GLY A 99 -4.22 -11.67 -14.47
C GLY A 99 -5.38 -12.26 -13.67
N THR A 100 -5.09 -13.25 -12.81
CA THR A 100 -6.09 -13.87 -11.93
C THR A 100 -6.57 -12.90 -10.85
N ARG A 101 -5.67 -12.09 -10.24
CA ARG A 101 -6.04 -11.04 -9.28
C ARG A 101 -7.02 -10.04 -9.91
N VAL A 102 -6.73 -9.60 -11.13
CA VAL A 102 -7.60 -8.72 -11.92
C VAL A 102 -8.93 -9.39 -12.25
N ALA A 103 -8.93 -10.65 -12.66
CA ALA A 103 -10.16 -11.38 -12.99
C ALA A 103 -11.08 -11.51 -11.77
N ILE A 104 -10.51 -11.81 -10.57
CA ILE A 104 -11.25 -11.83 -9.31
C ILE A 104 -11.85 -10.45 -9.02
N ALA A 105 -11.06 -9.37 -9.13
CA ALA A 105 -11.56 -8.02 -8.90
C ALA A 105 -12.70 -7.64 -9.86
N ASN A 106 -12.54 -7.92 -11.15
CA ASN A 106 -13.49 -7.55 -12.19
C ASN A 106 -14.76 -8.42 -12.20
N SER A 107 -14.81 -9.50 -11.44
CA SER A 107 -16.05 -10.29 -11.27
C SER A 107 -17.10 -9.62 -10.37
N TYR A 108 -16.78 -8.47 -9.78
CA TYR A 108 -17.66 -7.70 -8.91
C TYR A 108 -17.85 -6.28 -9.46
N SER A 109 -19.10 -5.91 -9.80
CA SER A 109 -19.40 -4.57 -10.37
C SER A 109 -19.50 -3.48 -9.30
N ASN A 110 -20.14 -3.77 -8.14
CA ASN A 110 -20.22 -2.85 -7.00
C ASN A 110 -19.13 -3.17 -5.99
N ALA A 111 -17.87 -2.86 -6.36
CA ALA A 111 -16.74 -3.23 -5.56
C ALA A 111 -15.61 -2.20 -5.64
N ILE A 112 -14.67 -2.30 -4.71
CA ILE A 112 -13.38 -1.62 -4.71
C ILE A 112 -12.27 -2.65 -4.54
N PHE A 113 -11.09 -2.35 -5.10
CA PHE A 113 -9.90 -3.21 -5.03
C PHE A 113 -8.81 -2.54 -4.19
N VAL A 114 -8.32 -3.23 -3.17
CA VAL A 114 -7.26 -2.76 -2.27
C VAL A 114 -6.12 -3.77 -2.28
N CYS A 115 -5.03 -3.40 -2.95
CA CYS A 115 -3.82 -4.21 -3.04
C CYS A 115 -2.81 -3.77 -1.96
N ILE A 116 -2.29 -4.72 -1.20
CA ILE A 116 -1.36 -4.51 -0.08
C ILE A 116 0.03 -4.94 -0.49
N HIS A 117 1.00 -4.03 -0.35
CA HIS A 117 2.41 -4.23 -0.62
C HIS A 117 3.30 -3.59 0.44
N PHE A 118 4.56 -3.94 0.41
CA PHE A 118 5.64 -3.24 1.10
C PHE A 118 6.76 -2.97 0.12
N ASN A 119 7.29 -1.77 0.17
CA ASN A 119 8.34 -1.33 -0.73
C ASN A 119 9.70 -1.95 -0.38
N ALA A 120 10.59 -1.97 -1.36
CA ALA A 120 11.95 -2.43 -1.20
C ALA A 120 12.90 -1.72 -2.17
N THR A 121 14.10 -1.38 -1.72
CA THR A 121 15.14 -0.78 -2.57
C THR A 121 16.53 -1.02 -2.00
N GLY A 122 17.54 -1.06 -2.86
CA GLY A 122 18.94 -1.06 -2.44
C GLY A 122 19.47 0.30 -1.97
N ARG A 123 18.65 1.36 -1.97
CA ARG A 123 19.08 2.70 -1.50
C ARG A 123 19.00 2.76 0.01
N ALA A 124 20.12 3.09 0.65
CA ALA A 124 20.15 3.31 2.09
C ALA A 124 19.24 4.48 2.49
N GLY A 125 18.50 4.30 3.59
CA GLY A 125 17.65 5.35 4.17
C GLY A 125 16.30 5.58 3.48
N ALA A 126 15.97 4.87 2.40
CA ALA A 126 14.63 4.95 1.82
C ALA A 126 13.58 4.50 2.84
N SER A 127 12.54 5.31 3.03
CA SER A 127 11.45 5.07 3.98
C SER A 127 10.18 5.76 3.51
N GLY A 128 9.04 5.38 4.07
CA GLY A 128 7.77 6.06 3.88
C GLY A 128 6.71 5.25 3.18
N ILE A 129 5.48 5.69 3.36
CA ILE A 129 4.27 5.11 2.81
C ILE A 129 3.90 5.82 1.51
N GLU A 130 3.56 5.06 0.48
CA GLU A 130 3.03 5.54 -0.80
C GLU A 130 1.70 4.85 -1.09
N THR A 131 0.78 5.56 -1.74
CA THR A 131 -0.46 4.95 -2.25
C THR A 131 -0.58 5.22 -3.74
N TYR A 132 -0.80 4.16 -4.51
CA TYR A 132 -0.89 4.22 -5.95
C TYR A 132 -2.30 4.00 -6.44
N PHE A 133 -2.66 4.72 -7.49
CA PHE A 133 -3.91 4.55 -8.25
C PHE A 133 -3.64 4.70 -9.75
N TYR A 134 -4.62 4.37 -10.58
CA TYR A 134 -4.49 4.56 -12.04
C TYR A 134 -5.63 5.37 -12.64
N THR A 135 -6.88 5.02 -12.40
CA THR A 135 -8.05 5.73 -12.91
C THR A 135 -8.45 6.90 -12.02
N ARG A 136 -9.13 7.90 -12.55
CA ARG A 136 -9.61 9.05 -11.75
C ARG A 136 -10.57 8.62 -10.65
N ASP A 137 -11.40 7.63 -10.91
CA ASP A 137 -12.40 7.12 -9.97
C ASP A 137 -11.77 6.47 -8.73
N SER A 138 -10.51 6.06 -8.84
CA SER A 138 -9.74 5.49 -7.73
C SER A 138 -9.14 6.55 -6.81
N LEU A 139 -9.04 7.83 -7.23
CA LEU A 139 -8.36 8.87 -6.47
C LEU A 139 -9.00 9.17 -5.11
N PRO A 140 -10.34 9.24 -4.94
CA PRO A 140 -10.95 9.42 -3.63
C PRO A 140 -10.59 8.31 -2.65
N LEU A 141 -10.64 7.05 -3.10
CA LEU A 141 -10.24 5.89 -2.31
C LEU A 141 -8.75 5.94 -1.94
N ALA A 142 -7.87 6.24 -2.90
CA ALA A 142 -6.43 6.36 -2.66
C ALA A 142 -6.10 7.48 -1.67
N SER A 143 -6.73 8.63 -1.81
CA SER A 143 -6.54 9.78 -0.92
C SER A 143 -7.01 9.49 0.50
N ALA A 144 -8.17 8.85 0.66
CA ALA A 144 -8.71 8.48 1.95
C ALA A 144 -7.82 7.47 2.67
N ILE A 145 -7.45 6.36 2.01
CA ILE A 145 -6.56 5.36 2.59
C ILE A 145 -5.21 6.00 2.97
N HIS A 146 -4.61 6.77 2.07
CA HIS A 146 -3.33 7.41 2.31
C HIS A 146 -3.36 8.36 3.51
N TYR A 147 -4.42 9.16 3.65
CA TYR A 147 -4.62 10.07 4.77
C TYR A 147 -4.59 9.34 6.11
N TYR A 148 -5.37 8.27 6.25
CA TYR A 148 -5.44 7.52 7.49
C TYR A 148 -4.13 6.77 7.79
N VAL A 149 -3.58 6.06 6.81
CA VAL A 149 -2.35 5.26 7.00
C VAL A 149 -1.16 6.15 7.39
N THR A 150 -0.98 7.31 6.74
CA THR A 150 0.10 8.24 7.09
C THR A 150 -0.15 9.02 8.37
N GLY A 151 -1.40 9.18 8.79
CA GLY A 151 -1.76 9.78 10.07
C GLY A 151 -1.52 8.85 11.26
N GLY A 152 -1.64 7.54 11.03
CA GLY A 152 -1.53 6.52 12.06
C GLY A 152 -0.16 5.85 12.16
N ALA A 153 0.48 5.54 11.06
CA ALA A 153 1.75 4.82 11.04
C ALA A 153 2.96 5.74 11.33
N PRO A 154 3.96 5.28 12.09
CA PRO A 154 5.19 6.03 12.35
C PRO A 154 6.15 5.94 11.14
N SER A 155 5.71 6.40 9.99
CA SER A 155 6.42 6.32 8.72
C SER A 155 6.26 7.61 7.93
N ALA A 156 7.24 7.96 7.08
CA ALA A 156 7.21 9.17 6.30
C ALA A 156 6.08 9.13 5.24
N ASN A 157 5.48 10.29 4.99
CA ASN A 157 4.48 10.45 3.94
C ASN A 157 5.16 10.69 2.59
N ARG A 158 4.99 9.78 1.63
CA ARG A 158 5.54 9.89 0.27
C ARG A 158 4.47 10.27 -0.77
N GLY A 159 3.22 10.37 -0.37
CA GLY A 159 2.11 10.88 -1.16
C GLY A 159 1.32 9.82 -1.93
N VAL A 160 0.26 10.34 -2.55
CA VAL A 160 -0.60 9.58 -3.47
C VAL A 160 -0.10 9.80 -4.90
N ARG A 161 0.09 8.72 -5.67
CA ARG A 161 0.70 8.82 -7.01
C ARG A 161 -0.03 7.97 -8.04
N ARG A 162 -0.14 8.49 -9.25
CA ARG A 162 -0.65 7.72 -10.37
C ARG A 162 0.44 6.80 -10.93
N ARG A 163 0.16 5.47 -11.00
CA ARG A 163 1.08 4.46 -11.56
C ARG A 163 0.31 3.40 -12.34
N GLY A 164 0.88 2.97 -13.45
CA GLY A 164 0.26 1.96 -14.33
C GLY A 164 0.62 0.52 -13.95
N TYR A 165 0.67 0.17 -12.67
CA TYR A 165 0.81 -1.23 -12.26
C TYR A 165 -0.28 -2.08 -12.90
N TYR A 166 0.06 -3.30 -13.26
CA TYR A 166 -0.85 -4.16 -14.02
C TYR A 166 -2.21 -4.31 -13.33
N VAL A 167 -2.21 -4.60 -12.04
CA VAL A 167 -3.43 -4.79 -11.24
C VAL A 167 -4.28 -3.51 -11.14
N LEU A 168 -3.66 -2.32 -11.15
CA LEU A 168 -4.39 -1.05 -11.13
C LEU A 168 -4.94 -0.67 -12.52
N ARG A 169 -4.15 -0.91 -13.57
CA ARG A 169 -4.49 -0.52 -14.95
C ARG A 169 -5.53 -1.42 -15.59
N LYS A 170 -5.58 -2.69 -15.20
CA LYS A 170 -6.47 -3.72 -15.77
C LYS A 170 -7.72 -3.97 -14.93
N THR A 171 -7.78 -3.45 -13.72
CA THR A 171 -8.97 -3.53 -12.88
C THR A 171 -9.98 -2.47 -13.33
N ALA A 172 -11.24 -2.91 -13.50
CA ALA A 172 -12.34 -2.07 -14.00
C ALA A 172 -13.08 -1.30 -12.89
N ILE A 173 -12.92 -1.71 -11.64
CA ILE A 173 -13.47 -1.04 -10.45
C ILE A 173 -12.44 -0.08 -9.84
N PRO A 174 -12.81 0.85 -8.95
CA PRO A 174 -11.86 1.70 -8.24
C PRO A 174 -10.80 0.85 -7.52
N ALA A 175 -9.52 1.10 -7.83
CA ALA A 175 -8.40 0.25 -7.45
C ALA A 175 -7.22 1.06 -6.89
N VAL A 176 -6.66 0.60 -5.78
CA VAL A 176 -5.49 1.19 -5.13
C VAL A 176 -4.46 0.14 -4.75
N LEU A 177 -3.19 0.55 -4.69
CA LEU A 177 -2.09 -0.22 -4.15
C LEU A 177 -1.42 0.60 -3.06
N VAL A 178 -1.30 0.02 -1.87
CA VAL A 178 -0.71 0.66 -0.70
C VAL A 178 0.64 0.04 -0.43
N GLU A 179 1.70 0.86 -0.53
CA GLU A 179 3.05 0.52 -0.08
C GLU A 179 3.18 0.91 1.39
N CYS A 180 3.14 -0.07 2.27
CA CYS A 180 3.05 0.10 3.72
C CYS A 180 4.37 0.44 4.43
N GLY A 181 5.37 0.90 3.69
CA GLY A 181 6.74 1.19 4.15
C GLY A 181 7.76 0.28 3.47
N PHE A 182 9.05 0.53 3.74
CA PHE A 182 10.18 -0.19 3.10
C PHE A 182 10.68 -1.32 4.00
N LEU A 183 10.54 -2.58 3.58
CA LEU A 183 11.09 -3.73 4.32
C LEU A 183 12.62 -3.75 4.35
N THR A 184 13.26 -3.05 3.42
CA THR A 184 14.71 -2.85 3.39
C THR A 184 15.21 -1.75 4.32
N ASN A 185 14.31 -0.91 4.85
CA ASN A 185 14.64 0.05 5.88
C ASN A 185 14.66 -0.65 7.25
N PRO A 186 15.75 -0.57 8.05
CA PRO A 186 15.85 -1.29 9.32
C PRO A 186 14.72 -0.97 10.29
N THR A 187 14.30 0.29 10.40
CA THR A 187 13.24 0.73 11.30
C THR A 187 11.85 0.26 10.82
N GLU A 188 11.51 0.52 9.55
CA GLU A 188 10.21 0.13 9.00
C GLU A 188 10.09 -1.39 8.87
N GLY A 189 11.18 -2.08 8.50
CA GLY A 189 11.21 -3.55 8.49
C GLY A 189 11.04 -4.15 9.89
N ALA A 190 11.60 -3.53 10.93
CA ALA A 190 11.35 -3.95 12.30
C ALA A 190 9.88 -3.73 12.71
N TYR A 191 9.29 -2.58 12.37
CA TYR A 191 7.85 -2.36 12.59
C TYR A 191 6.98 -3.39 11.87
N ALA A 192 7.23 -3.64 10.59
CA ALA A 192 6.46 -4.60 9.78
C ALA A 192 6.45 -6.00 10.38
N GLN A 193 7.50 -6.41 11.10
CA GLN A 193 7.57 -7.70 11.79
C GLN A 193 6.70 -7.76 13.06
N THR A 194 6.24 -6.63 13.62
CA THR A 194 5.37 -6.62 14.79
C THR A 194 3.90 -6.79 14.41
N ALA A 195 3.19 -7.65 15.14
CA ALA A 195 1.76 -7.87 14.93
C ALA A 195 0.93 -6.60 15.19
N SER A 196 1.34 -5.77 16.15
CA SER A 196 0.69 -4.51 16.49
C SER A 196 0.75 -3.50 15.34
N TYR A 197 1.89 -3.38 14.66
CA TYR A 197 2.02 -2.49 13.53
C TYR A 197 1.18 -2.97 12.33
N ARG A 198 1.17 -4.26 12.03
CA ARG A 198 0.34 -4.82 10.95
C ARG A 198 -1.16 -4.67 11.25
N GLN A 199 -1.57 -4.80 12.54
CA GLN A 199 -2.94 -4.50 12.94
C GLN A 199 -3.26 -3.03 12.73
N LYS A 200 -2.39 -2.12 13.15
CA LYS A 200 -2.55 -0.68 12.93
C LYS A 200 -2.72 -0.33 11.46
N LEU A 201 -1.87 -0.87 10.58
CA LEU A 201 -2.03 -0.69 9.12
C LEU A 201 -3.40 -1.15 8.62
N ALA A 202 -3.87 -2.31 9.07
CA ALA A 202 -5.18 -2.82 8.70
C ALA A 202 -6.32 -1.91 9.19
N ASP A 203 -6.25 -1.41 10.41
CA ASP A 203 -7.24 -0.49 10.99
C ASP A 203 -7.30 0.83 10.22
N GLU A 204 -6.15 1.40 9.87
CA GLU A 204 -6.04 2.65 9.13
C GLU A 204 -6.48 2.51 7.66
N ILE A 205 -6.13 1.40 7.00
CA ILE A 205 -6.63 1.11 5.64
C ILE A 205 -8.16 0.96 5.69
N ALA A 206 -8.70 0.25 6.68
CA ALA A 206 -10.14 0.11 6.86
C ALA A 206 -10.82 1.45 7.14
N ALA A 207 -10.21 2.34 7.92
CA ALA A 207 -10.69 3.71 8.13
C ALA A 207 -10.76 4.49 6.81
N GLY A 208 -9.73 4.37 5.96
CA GLY A 208 -9.72 4.96 4.63
C GLY A 208 -10.82 4.41 3.71
N VAL A 209 -11.03 3.10 3.72
CA VAL A 209 -12.13 2.47 2.97
C VAL A 209 -13.50 3.02 3.42
N ARG A 210 -13.73 3.16 4.72
CA ARG A 210 -14.97 3.74 5.26
C ARG A 210 -15.11 5.23 4.94
N GLY A 211 -14.01 5.97 4.97
CA GLY A 211 -13.98 7.42 4.76
C GLY A 211 -13.91 7.88 3.28
N ARG A 212 -13.86 6.96 2.32
CA ARG A 212 -13.63 7.28 0.89
C ARG A 212 -14.60 8.30 0.29
N ASN A 213 -15.86 8.30 0.73
CA ASN A 213 -16.88 9.24 0.24
C ASN A 213 -16.84 10.60 0.95
N SER A 214 -16.32 10.64 2.18
CA SER A 214 -16.23 11.86 3.00
C SER A 214 -15.01 12.70 2.64
N VAL A 215 -13.93 12.07 2.21
CA VAL A 215 -12.65 12.72 1.91
C VAL A 215 -12.70 13.52 0.61
N GLY A 216 -13.51 13.10 -0.36
CA GLY A 216 -13.69 13.81 -1.64
C GLY A 216 -14.36 15.19 -1.52
N GLY A 217 -15.11 15.46 -0.45
CA GLY A 217 -15.80 16.73 -0.23
C GLY A 217 -15.07 17.72 0.69
N SER A 218 -14.19 17.25 1.58
CA SER A 218 -13.59 18.07 2.63
C SER A 218 -12.07 18.24 2.54
N LEU A 219 -11.36 17.41 1.79
CA LEU A 219 -9.89 17.49 1.66
C LEU A 219 -9.42 18.42 0.53
N SER A 220 -10.31 19.25 0.00
CA SER A 220 -9.97 20.21 -1.07
C SER A 220 -8.95 21.28 -0.65
N THR A 221 -8.55 21.40 0.63
CA THR A 221 -7.78 22.58 1.04
C THR A 221 -6.56 22.33 1.94
N THR A 222 -6.29 21.12 2.45
CA THR A 222 -5.16 21.04 3.39
C THR A 222 -4.44 19.69 3.37
N ARG A 223 -3.42 19.49 2.53
CA ARG A 223 -2.39 18.43 2.57
C ARG A 223 -2.51 17.24 1.62
N VAL A 224 -3.43 17.21 0.70
CA VAL A 224 -3.20 16.39 -0.50
C VAL A 224 -2.46 17.31 -1.46
N ALA A 225 -1.27 16.94 -1.90
CA ALA A 225 -0.67 17.59 -3.07
C ALA A 225 -1.70 17.41 -4.19
N THR A 226 -2.48 18.45 -4.43
CA THR A 226 -3.61 18.44 -5.35
C THR A 226 -3.12 18.00 -6.71
N SER A 227 -3.88 17.20 -7.39
CA SER A 227 -3.57 16.58 -8.68
C SER A 227 -3.23 17.58 -9.80
N GLU A 228 -3.38 18.87 -9.58
CA GLU A 228 -3.02 19.92 -10.54
C GLU A 228 -1.52 20.18 -10.66
N SER A 229 -0.72 19.78 -9.67
CA SER A 229 0.74 19.93 -9.71
C SER A 229 1.50 18.63 -10.00
N ILE A 230 0.81 17.49 -10.22
CA ILE A 230 1.47 16.26 -10.64
C ILE A 230 1.50 16.27 -12.17
N PRO A 231 2.65 16.60 -12.81
CA PRO A 231 2.77 16.42 -14.23
C PRO A 231 2.40 14.98 -14.54
N MET A 232 1.51 14.76 -15.48
CA MET A 232 1.23 13.44 -16.04
C MET A 232 2.53 12.94 -16.67
N GLN A 233 3.43 12.38 -15.86
CA GLN A 233 4.63 11.73 -16.37
C GLN A 233 4.16 10.66 -17.34
N PRO A 234 4.67 10.64 -18.58
CA PRO A 234 4.30 9.61 -19.52
C PRO A 234 4.60 8.26 -18.90
N TYR A 235 3.64 7.37 -18.96
CA TYR A 235 3.73 6.01 -18.47
C TYR A 235 4.94 5.31 -19.10
N ILE A 236 5.97 5.07 -18.30
CA ILE A 236 7.07 4.18 -18.66
C ILE A 236 6.66 2.79 -18.16
N ASP A 237 6.25 1.94 -19.09
CA ASP A 237 5.97 0.54 -18.83
C ASP A 237 7.28 -0.13 -18.39
N GLN A 238 7.44 -0.38 -17.10
CA GLN A 238 8.65 -0.99 -16.55
C GLN A 238 8.91 -2.38 -17.14
N THR A 239 7.87 -3.07 -17.62
CA THR A 239 8.04 -4.33 -18.35
C THR A 239 8.70 -4.11 -19.71
N LYS A 240 8.42 -2.99 -20.38
CA LYS A 240 9.09 -2.61 -21.63
C LYS A 240 10.53 -2.14 -21.39
N VAL A 241 10.80 -1.44 -20.29
CA VAL A 241 12.17 -1.03 -19.94
C VAL A 241 13.03 -2.25 -19.63
N ALA A 242 12.54 -3.19 -18.81
CA ALA A 242 13.24 -4.44 -18.53
C ALA A 242 13.45 -5.31 -19.80
N SER A 243 12.46 -5.35 -20.71
CA SER A 243 12.59 -6.07 -21.98
C SER A 243 13.53 -5.37 -22.96
N SER A 244 13.55 -4.03 -22.99
CA SER A 244 14.48 -3.26 -23.82
C SER A 244 15.93 -3.36 -23.34
N GLU A 245 16.15 -3.36 -22.01
CA GLU A 245 17.46 -3.59 -21.43
C GLU A 245 17.98 -5.02 -21.66
N ARG A 246 17.13 -6.03 -21.56
CA ARG A 246 17.49 -7.41 -21.91
C ARG A 246 17.86 -7.52 -23.39
N ARG A 247 17.10 -6.86 -24.27
CA ARG A 247 17.38 -6.86 -25.72
C ARG A 247 18.64 -6.09 -26.09
N SER A 248 18.96 -4.99 -25.38
CA SER A 248 20.21 -4.24 -25.55
C SER A 248 21.42 -5.00 -25.03
N LYS A 249 21.31 -5.69 -23.89
CA LYS A 249 22.39 -6.56 -23.35
C LYS A 249 22.63 -7.76 -24.26
N SER A 250 21.56 -8.39 -24.82
CA SER A 250 21.68 -9.49 -25.77
C SER A 250 22.37 -9.04 -27.08
N LYS A 251 21.98 -7.90 -27.66
CA LYS A 251 22.64 -7.36 -28.86
C LYS A 251 24.11 -6.98 -28.61
N ARG A 252 24.45 -6.52 -27.40
CA ARG A 252 25.84 -6.15 -27.04
C ARG A 252 26.72 -7.39 -26.83
N SER A 253 26.16 -8.49 -26.30
CA SER A 253 26.88 -9.77 -26.18
C SER A 253 27.12 -10.42 -27.54
N HIS A 254 26.15 -10.42 -28.45
CA HIS A 254 26.30 -10.94 -29.82
C HIS A 254 27.32 -10.12 -30.64
N LYS A 255 27.33 -8.79 -30.47
CA LYS A 255 28.32 -7.93 -31.15
C LYS A 255 29.75 -8.12 -30.64
N LYS A 256 29.95 -8.44 -29.34
CA LYS A 256 31.25 -8.79 -28.76
C LYS A 256 31.74 -10.17 -29.23
N SER A 257 30.87 -11.17 -29.33
CA SER A 257 31.22 -12.51 -29.80
C SER A 257 31.56 -12.52 -31.29
N ALA A 258 30.82 -11.76 -32.13
CA ALA A 258 31.10 -11.61 -33.55
C ALA A 258 32.45 -10.88 -33.80
N LYS A 259 32.79 -9.89 -32.95
CA LYS A 259 34.09 -9.19 -33.08
C LYS A 259 35.27 -10.07 -32.65
N LYS A 260 35.08 -11.00 -31.70
CA LYS A 260 36.08 -11.95 -31.24
C LYS A 260 36.31 -13.07 -32.27
N LYS A 261 35.27 -13.50 -33.01
CA LYS A 261 35.39 -14.48 -34.11
C LYS A 261 36.11 -13.90 -35.35
N LYS A 262 35.98 -12.58 -35.61
CA LYS A 262 36.68 -11.93 -36.78
C LYS A 262 38.14 -11.63 -36.54
N SER A 263 38.66 -11.64 -35.29
CA SER A 263 40.03 -11.42 -34.92
C SER A 263 40.86 -12.70 -34.83
N SER A 264 40.24 -13.90 -34.89
CA SER A 264 40.93 -15.19 -34.80
C SER A 264 41.09 -15.93 -36.14
N SER A 265 40.73 -15.31 -37.28
CA SER A 265 40.89 -15.86 -38.62
C SER A 265 41.91 -15.02 -39.42
N LYS A 266 43.17 -15.05 -39.03
CA LYS A 266 44.27 -14.62 -39.87
C LYS A 266 44.97 -15.89 -40.37
N PRO A 267 45.13 -16.12 -41.68
CA PRO A 267 45.75 -17.35 -42.19
C PRO A 267 47.26 -17.33 -41.90
N ALA A 268 47.76 -18.47 -41.43
CA ALA A 268 49.18 -18.73 -41.35
C ALA A 268 49.76 -18.83 -42.77
N GLY A 269 50.71 -17.96 -43.08
CA GLY A 269 51.47 -18.03 -44.31
C GLY A 269 52.39 -19.25 -44.31
N SER A 270 52.41 -19.92 -45.42
CA SER A 270 53.35 -20.97 -45.79
C SER A 270 54.76 -20.39 -45.91
N GLU A 271 55.71 -20.87 -45.14
CA GLU A 271 57.18 -20.77 -45.49
C GLU A 271 57.61 -22.13 -45.89
N GLU A 272 57.94 -22.22 -47.18
CA GLU A 272 58.81 -23.27 -47.74
C GLU A 272 60.23 -23.11 -47.19
N ALA A 273 60.76 -24.16 -46.62
CA ALA A 273 62.18 -24.26 -46.36
C ALA A 273 62.82 -25.22 -47.40
N SER A 274 63.66 -24.62 -48.25
CA SER A 274 64.56 -25.30 -49.22
C SER A 274 65.73 -25.95 -48.52
N ALA A 275 66.15 -27.04 -49.10
CA ALA A 275 67.20 -27.93 -48.69
C ALA A 275 68.59 -27.27 -48.60
N HIS A 276 69.42 -27.73 -47.67
CA HIS A 276 70.65 -28.48 -47.87
C HIS A 276 71.03 -29.19 -46.58
#